data_4fd868b66149cba382dfacb6c9ed0415
#
_entry.id   4fd868b66149cba382dfacb6c9ed0415
#
_cell.length_a   1.000
_cell.length_b   1.000
_cell.length_c   1.000
_cell.angle_alpha   90.00
_cell.angle_beta   90.00
_cell.angle_gamma   90.00
#
_symmetry.space_group_name_H-M   'P 1'
#
loop_
_entity.id
_entity.type
_entity.pdbx_description
1 polymer ?
#
loop_
_entity_poly.entity_id
_entity_poly.type
_entity_poly.pdbx_seq_one_letter_code
_entity_poly.pdbx_strand_id
1 'polypeptide(L)'
;MPYAASLSQLGPTADAVESVCSEVLKQLHGVTPDLSFVFVSHHHRAAFHELAELIQQRLKSKVLLGCAAETVAGGELEIENEPAMSLWSAVLPEANLLPFHLEFERTPDDIVSSGWPPEFNNLQDDIRAVFLLGDPFSTAIDPIIERLSTDLPGVPLIGGMASGGRGPGENALFLNGNHVGFGGVGVMVQGGPQIESVVSQGCRPIGHNFIVTKAEDNLVQELGGKPAMERLQEIFVDLPERDQELVQQGPHLGIVMNEYQETFEPGDFLISNVVGVDKESGAVAIGNRVRVGQTVRFHVRDAQTAHKELHALLTRSVENSTPPPEQRYCSAATDEARGYSPERTTTPARFKSD
;
A
#
# COMPACT_ATOMS: atom_id res chain seq x y z
N MET A 1 -4.50 22.89 7.19
CA MET A 1 -3.96 21.90 8.15
C MET A 1 -2.45 21.85 8.02
N PRO A 2 -1.69 22.08 9.06
CA PRO A 2 -0.25 21.91 8.99
C PRO A 2 0.09 20.40 8.92
N TYR A 3 0.96 20.05 8.01
CA TYR A 3 1.59 18.75 7.90
C TYR A 3 3.08 18.96 7.60
N ALA A 4 3.87 17.95 7.83
CA ALA A 4 5.30 17.96 7.60
C ALA A 4 5.77 16.58 7.14
N ALA A 5 6.83 16.56 6.35
CA ALA A 5 7.49 15.34 5.96
C ALA A 5 9.01 15.54 5.92
N SER A 6 9.74 14.52 6.28
CA SER A 6 11.21 14.51 6.22
C SER A 6 11.72 13.12 5.90
N LEU A 7 12.83 13.05 5.18
CA LEU A 7 13.59 11.84 4.86
C LEU A 7 15.02 12.00 5.33
N SER A 8 15.58 10.97 5.95
CA SER A 8 16.98 10.87 6.33
C SER A 8 17.62 9.60 5.73
N GLN A 9 18.85 9.73 5.24
CA GLN A 9 19.69 8.62 4.76
C GLN A 9 20.87 8.34 5.71
N LEU A 10 20.79 8.82 6.95
CA LEU A 10 21.83 8.61 7.95
C LEU A 10 21.81 7.15 8.44
N GLY A 11 22.98 6.49 8.45
CA GLY A 11 23.14 5.11 8.92
C GLY A 11 22.91 4.93 10.43
N PRO A 12 23.45 5.80 11.31
CA PRO A 12 23.16 5.73 12.74
C PRO A 12 21.70 6.08 13.03
N THR A 13 20.96 5.17 13.65
CA THR A 13 19.51 5.32 13.88
C THR A 13 19.16 6.55 14.72
N ALA A 14 19.93 6.83 15.79
CA ALA A 14 19.69 7.99 16.63
C ALA A 14 19.83 9.32 15.86
N ASP A 15 20.81 9.40 14.95
CA ASP A 15 21.04 10.59 14.13
C ASP A 15 19.92 10.73 13.08
N ALA A 16 19.47 9.61 12.49
CA ALA A 16 18.35 9.60 11.56
C ALA A 16 17.05 10.09 12.24
N VAL A 17 16.75 9.58 13.44
CA VAL A 17 15.59 10.03 14.24
C VAL A 17 15.69 11.52 14.56
N GLU A 18 16.85 11.98 15.04
CA GLU A 18 17.06 13.40 15.35
C GLU A 18 16.82 14.27 14.11
N SER A 19 17.37 13.86 12.97
CA SER A 19 17.25 14.57 11.70
C SER A 19 15.80 14.71 11.25
N VAL A 20 15.04 13.58 11.17
CA VAL A 20 13.65 13.64 10.68
C VAL A 20 12.72 14.33 11.66
N CYS A 21 12.88 14.11 12.97
CA CYS A 21 12.04 14.75 13.98
C CYS A 21 12.27 16.27 14.06
N SER A 22 13.52 16.70 14.02
CA SER A 22 13.86 18.13 14.06
C SER A 22 13.30 18.87 12.85
N GLU A 23 13.41 18.29 11.65
CA GLU A 23 12.88 18.91 10.44
C GLU A 23 11.36 18.95 10.45
N VAL A 24 10.69 17.86 10.86
CA VAL A 24 9.22 17.81 10.99
C VAL A 24 8.73 18.86 12.00
N LEU A 25 9.34 18.96 13.18
CA LEU A 25 8.94 19.96 14.19
C LEU A 25 9.18 21.39 13.70
N LYS A 26 10.24 21.62 12.94
CA LYS A 26 10.50 22.93 12.33
C LYS A 26 9.43 23.30 11.32
N GLN A 27 9.02 22.37 10.42
CA GLN A 27 7.94 22.58 9.45
C GLN A 27 6.58 22.78 10.11
N LEU A 28 6.33 22.11 11.23
CA LEU A 28 5.12 22.29 12.05
C LEU A 28 5.20 23.50 12.99
N HIS A 29 6.27 24.31 12.91
CA HIS A 29 6.47 25.47 13.79
C HIS A 29 6.38 25.12 15.29
N GLY A 30 6.86 23.93 15.69
CA GLY A 30 6.83 23.43 17.05
C GLY A 30 5.46 22.91 17.53
N VAL A 31 4.47 22.85 16.67
CA VAL A 31 3.16 22.27 17.02
C VAL A 31 3.28 20.75 17.09
N THR A 32 2.77 20.16 18.16
CA THR A 32 2.70 18.71 18.34
C THR A 32 1.75 18.09 17.31
N PRO A 33 2.17 17.09 16.54
CA PRO A 33 1.28 16.43 15.58
C PRO A 33 0.27 15.53 16.26
N ASP A 34 -0.89 15.37 15.64
CA ASP A 34 -1.91 14.41 16.06
C ASP A 34 -1.56 13.00 15.53
N LEU A 35 -1.22 12.89 14.26
CA LEU A 35 -0.90 11.63 13.58
C LEU A 35 0.46 11.70 12.91
N SER A 36 1.27 10.66 13.11
CA SER A 36 2.56 10.51 12.46
C SER A 36 2.72 9.11 11.88
N PHE A 37 3.38 9.02 10.71
CA PHE A 37 3.80 7.77 10.09
C PHE A 37 5.31 7.74 9.93
N VAL A 38 5.94 6.62 10.32
CA VAL A 38 7.36 6.37 10.10
C VAL A 38 7.57 5.12 9.26
N PHE A 39 8.35 5.24 8.20
CA PHE A 39 8.81 4.12 7.38
C PHE A 39 10.34 4.06 7.45
N VAL A 40 10.87 2.87 7.67
CA VAL A 40 12.28 2.71 7.95
C VAL A 40 12.85 1.48 7.24
N SER A 41 14.02 1.64 6.61
CA SER A 41 14.70 0.53 5.95
C SER A 41 15.27 -0.48 6.96
N HIS A 42 15.46 -1.73 6.50
CA HIS A 42 16.01 -2.82 7.31
C HIS A 42 17.41 -2.54 7.89
N HIS A 43 18.12 -1.55 7.36
CA HIS A 43 19.44 -1.12 7.86
C HIS A 43 19.40 -0.66 9.32
N HIS A 44 18.25 -0.21 9.80
CA HIS A 44 18.02 0.20 11.19
C HIS A 44 17.54 -0.94 12.10
N ARG A 45 17.50 -2.18 11.62
CA ARG A 45 16.92 -3.36 12.31
C ARG A 45 17.45 -3.54 13.73
N ALA A 46 18.74 -3.29 13.96
CA ALA A 46 19.35 -3.43 15.28
C ALA A 46 18.73 -2.52 16.35
N ALA A 47 18.08 -1.42 15.92
CA ALA A 47 17.50 -0.42 16.81
C ALA A 47 15.96 -0.31 16.70
N PHE A 48 15.27 -1.26 16.06
CA PHE A 48 13.80 -1.20 15.93
C PHE A 48 13.07 -1.09 17.27
N HIS A 49 13.58 -1.74 18.32
CA HIS A 49 13.00 -1.65 19.68
C HIS A 49 13.04 -0.25 20.27
N GLU A 50 14.08 0.52 19.96
CA GLU A 50 14.30 1.85 20.52
C GLU A 50 13.75 2.97 19.61
N LEU A 51 13.69 2.70 18.31
CA LEU A 51 13.34 3.70 17.28
C LEU A 51 11.99 4.36 17.53
N ALA A 52 10.94 3.57 17.74
CA ALA A 52 9.60 4.09 17.95
C ALA A 52 9.50 4.94 19.22
N GLU A 53 10.16 4.50 20.30
CA GLU A 53 10.23 5.24 21.56
C GLU A 53 10.96 6.58 21.37
N LEU A 54 12.13 6.58 20.69
CA LEU A 54 12.90 7.79 20.41
C LEU A 54 12.08 8.81 19.61
N ILE A 55 11.39 8.39 18.56
CA ILE A 55 10.52 9.27 17.77
C ILE A 55 9.39 9.80 18.66
N GLN A 56 8.73 8.94 19.42
CA GLN A 56 7.61 9.32 20.29
C GLN A 56 8.03 10.33 21.36
N GLN A 57 9.20 10.17 21.96
CA GLN A 57 9.75 11.11 22.94
C GLN A 57 10.01 12.49 22.33
N ARG A 58 10.45 12.54 21.06
CA ARG A 58 10.77 13.78 20.35
C ARG A 58 9.53 14.51 19.83
N LEU A 59 8.65 13.80 19.14
CA LEU A 59 7.46 14.39 18.52
C LEU A 59 6.29 14.55 19.48
N LYS A 60 6.15 13.61 20.42
CA LYS A 60 4.97 13.51 21.30
C LYS A 60 3.65 13.42 20.53
N SER A 61 3.67 12.80 19.36
CA SER A 61 2.45 12.58 18.54
C SER A 61 1.35 11.91 19.36
N LYS A 62 0.09 12.28 19.14
CA LYS A 62 -1.03 11.56 19.78
C LYS A 62 -1.07 10.11 19.32
N VAL A 63 -0.84 9.87 18.02
CA VAL A 63 -0.68 8.53 17.44
C VAL A 63 0.53 8.52 16.52
N LEU A 64 1.41 7.53 16.74
CA LEU A 64 2.52 7.19 15.86
C LEU A 64 2.31 5.79 15.32
N LEU A 65 2.24 5.66 14.00
CA LEU A 65 2.24 4.40 13.26
C LEU A 65 3.48 4.26 12.40
N GLY A 66 3.88 3.05 12.09
CA GLY A 66 4.95 2.82 11.13
C GLY A 66 5.27 1.37 10.90
N CYS A 67 6.16 1.13 9.94
CA CYS A 67 6.68 -0.21 9.69
C CYS A 67 8.08 -0.17 9.05
N ALA A 68 8.72 -1.34 9.07
CA ALA A 68 9.92 -1.59 8.28
C ALA A 68 9.54 -1.80 6.81
N ALA A 69 10.31 -1.18 5.91
CA ALA A 69 10.09 -1.22 4.47
C ALA A 69 11.39 -1.54 3.71
N GLU A 70 11.29 -2.20 2.56
CA GLU A 70 12.42 -2.43 1.65
C GLU A 70 12.80 -1.14 0.92
N THR A 71 11.79 -0.41 0.44
CA THR A 71 11.92 0.90 -0.18
C THR A 71 11.29 1.97 0.70
N VAL A 72 11.97 3.08 0.85
CA VAL A 72 11.49 4.22 1.65
C VAL A 72 11.44 5.47 0.79
N ALA A 73 10.25 6.05 0.66
CA ALA A 73 10.04 7.28 -0.09
C ALA A 73 9.79 8.48 0.84
N GLY A 74 10.26 9.65 0.43
CA GLY A 74 10.01 10.90 1.14
C GLY A 74 10.46 12.11 0.33
N GLY A 75 9.63 13.15 0.27
CA GLY A 75 9.88 14.30 -0.59
C GLY A 75 9.92 13.91 -2.07
N GLU A 76 11.05 14.16 -2.72
CA GLU A 76 11.28 13.83 -4.15
C GLU A 76 12.18 12.59 -4.33
N LEU A 77 12.45 11.85 -3.25
CA LEU A 77 13.40 10.74 -3.25
C LEU A 77 12.72 9.43 -2.92
N GLU A 78 13.18 8.38 -3.58
CA GLU A 78 12.91 6.98 -3.30
C GLU A 78 14.25 6.28 -3.05
N ILE A 79 14.39 5.63 -1.89
CA ILE A 79 15.64 5.04 -1.43
C ILE A 79 15.47 3.54 -1.33
N GLU A 80 16.27 2.82 -2.12
CA GLU A 80 16.35 1.37 -2.15
C GLU A 80 17.73 0.90 -1.73
N ASN A 81 17.79 -0.21 -0.98
CA ASN A 81 19.04 -0.88 -0.58
C ASN A 81 20.06 0.00 0.18
N GLU A 82 19.62 1.11 0.74
CA GLU A 82 20.43 2.02 1.54
C GLU A 82 19.71 2.36 2.87
N PRO A 83 20.44 2.87 3.91
CA PRO A 83 19.79 3.36 5.11
C PRO A 83 18.81 4.49 4.78
N ALA A 84 17.56 4.36 5.23
CA ALA A 84 16.57 5.40 5.05
C ALA A 84 15.52 5.37 6.15
N MET A 85 15.05 6.56 6.51
CA MET A 85 13.95 6.79 7.43
C MET A 85 13.11 7.94 6.92
N SER A 86 11.83 7.71 6.67
CA SER A 86 10.85 8.73 6.29
C SER A 86 9.86 8.94 7.42
N LEU A 87 9.59 10.19 7.76
CA LEU A 87 8.63 10.59 8.78
C LEU A 87 7.66 11.60 8.17
N TRP A 88 6.37 11.29 8.23
CA TRP A 88 5.29 12.19 7.89
C TRP A 88 4.44 12.45 9.13
N SER A 89 4.00 13.69 9.33
CA SER A 89 3.21 14.09 10.49
C SER A 89 2.19 15.15 10.13
N ALA A 90 1.02 15.10 10.76
CA ALA A 90 -0.05 16.07 10.56
C ALA A 90 -0.73 16.49 11.87
N VAL A 91 -1.23 17.71 11.87
CA VAL A 91 -2.19 18.20 12.86
C VAL A 91 -3.58 18.06 12.23
N LEU A 92 -4.47 17.30 12.90
CA LEU A 92 -5.80 16.94 12.43
C LEU A 92 -6.86 17.55 13.40
N PRO A 93 -7.24 18.81 13.20
CA PRO A 93 -8.21 19.47 14.10
C PRO A 93 -9.51 18.67 14.16
N GLU A 94 -10.06 18.53 15.37
CA GLU A 94 -11.34 17.87 15.63
C GLU A 94 -11.36 16.36 15.31
N ALA A 95 -10.22 15.76 14.93
CA ALA A 95 -10.13 14.32 14.75
C ALA A 95 -9.94 13.61 16.09
N ASN A 96 -10.72 12.56 16.30
CA ASN A 96 -10.49 11.56 17.33
C ASN A 96 -9.75 10.38 16.69
N LEU A 97 -8.61 10.02 17.23
CA LEU A 97 -7.74 8.96 16.70
C LEU A 97 -7.84 7.75 17.64
N LEU A 98 -8.25 6.61 17.09
CA LEU A 98 -8.43 5.35 17.80
C LEU A 98 -7.35 4.36 17.34
N PRO A 99 -6.16 4.32 17.98
CA PRO A 99 -5.11 3.39 17.65
C PRO A 99 -5.46 1.98 18.09
N PHE A 100 -4.99 0.97 17.34
CA PHE A 100 -5.23 -0.44 17.64
C PHE A 100 -4.08 -1.33 17.17
N HIS A 101 -3.97 -2.52 17.79
CA HIS A 101 -3.10 -3.61 17.36
C HIS A 101 -3.94 -4.87 17.21
N LEU A 102 -4.00 -5.40 15.99
CA LEU A 102 -4.73 -6.62 15.67
C LEU A 102 -3.83 -7.84 15.77
N GLU A 103 -4.33 -8.83 16.46
CA GLU A 103 -3.77 -10.17 16.54
C GLU A 103 -4.73 -11.17 15.88
N PHE A 104 -4.18 -12.23 15.32
CA PHE A 104 -4.94 -13.24 14.58
C PHE A 104 -4.72 -14.61 15.15
N GLU A 105 -5.81 -15.28 15.45
CA GLU A 105 -5.80 -16.68 15.90
C GLU A 105 -6.54 -17.54 14.88
N ARG A 106 -5.88 -18.60 14.41
CA ARG A 106 -6.51 -19.56 13.53
C ARG A 106 -7.25 -20.59 14.36
N THR A 107 -8.56 -20.64 14.20
CA THR A 107 -9.42 -21.68 14.74
C THR A 107 -9.62 -22.80 13.68
N PRO A 108 -10.20 -23.97 14.03
CA PRO A 108 -10.48 -25.01 13.02
C PRO A 108 -11.36 -24.56 11.86
N ASP A 109 -12.26 -23.60 12.10
CA ASP A 109 -13.29 -23.19 11.16
C ASP A 109 -13.03 -21.80 10.55
N ASP A 110 -12.21 -20.93 11.21
CA ASP A 110 -12.05 -19.54 10.78
C ASP A 110 -10.76 -18.88 11.33
N ILE A 111 -10.51 -17.64 10.94
CA ILE A 111 -9.48 -16.78 11.52
C ILE A 111 -10.16 -15.68 12.32
N VAL A 112 -9.90 -15.64 13.62
CA VAL A 112 -10.46 -14.65 14.53
C VAL A 112 -9.46 -13.53 14.75
N SER A 113 -9.89 -12.27 14.56
CA SER A 113 -9.11 -11.08 14.89
C SER A 113 -9.52 -10.49 16.23
N SER A 114 -8.55 -10.12 17.05
CA SER A 114 -8.71 -9.43 18.34
C SER A 114 -7.90 -8.12 18.36
N GLY A 115 -8.12 -7.27 19.37
CA GLY A 115 -7.39 -6.02 19.54
C GLY A 115 -8.00 -4.81 18.83
N TRP A 116 -9.21 -4.91 18.32
CA TRP A 116 -9.96 -3.77 17.83
C TRP A 116 -10.19 -2.71 18.93
N PRO A 117 -10.27 -1.41 18.57
CA PRO A 117 -10.58 -0.38 19.57
C PRO A 117 -11.87 -0.73 20.32
N PRO A 118 -11.96 -0.49 21.63
CA PRO A 118 -13.18 -0.76 22.40
C PRO A 118 -14.42 -0.07 21.83
N GLU A 119 -14.22 1.11 21.23
CA GLU A 119 -15.24 1.92 20.59
C GLU A 119 -15.78 1.29 19.30
N PHE A 120 -15.04 0.36 18.68
CA PHE A 120 -15.38 -0.20 17.36
C PHE A 120 -16.79 -0.78 17.29
N ASN A 121 -17.25 -1.46 18.37
CA ASN A 121 -18.59 -2.03 18.41
C ASN A 121 -19.71 -0.99 18.64
N ASN A 122 -19.36 0.24 18.98
CA ASN A 122 -20.28 1.35 19.26
C ASN A 122 -19.90 2.60 18.44
N LEU A 123 -19.19 2.42 17.31
CA LEU A 123 -18.83 3.52 16.44
C LEU A 123 -20.13 4.21 15.99
N GLN A 124 -20.28 5.47 16.39
CA GLN A 124 -21.25 6.36 15.76
C GLN A 124 -20.71 6.72 14.37
N ASP A 125 -21.62 7.09 13.48
CA ASP A 125 -21.28 7.59 12.15
C ASP A 125 -20.18 8.64 12.24
N ASP A 126 -19.31 8.71 11.22
CA ASP A 126 -18.24 9.70 11.03
C ASP A 126 -16.80 9.15 11.10
N ILE A 127 -16.62 7.87 10.78
CA ILE A 127 -15.28 7.36 10.50
C ILE A 127 -14.85 7.84 9.11
N ARG A 128 -13.71 8.53 9.05
CA ARG A 128 -13.17 9.12 7.82
C ARG A 128 -12.26 8.16 7.06
N ALA A 129 -11.47 7.38 7.78
CA ALA A 129 -10.58 6.37 7.22
C ALA A 129 -10.11 5.41 8.30
N VAL A 130 -9.67 4.23 7.87
CA VAL A 130 -8.89 3.28 8.66
C VAL A 130 -7.51 3.16 8.03
N PHE A 131 -6.46 3.42 8.80
CA PHE A 131 -5.09 3.14 8.39
C PHE A 131 -4.63 1.85 9.04
N LEU A 132 -3.98 0.96 8.26
CA LEU A 132 -3.50 -0.34 8.72
C LEU A 132 -2.16 -0.67 8.09
N LEU A 133 -1.19 -1.02 8.93
CA LEU A 133 0.09 -1.59 8.53
C LEU A 133 0.19 -3.00 9.12
N GLY A 134 0.46 -4.01 8.31
CA GLY A 134 0.48 -5.40 8.72
C GLY A 134 1.84 -6.08 8.50
N ASP A 135 2.14 -7.09 9.30
CA ASP A 135 3.22 -8.01 8.98
C ASP A 135 2.69 -9.09 8.03
N PRO A 136 3.30 -9.30 6.84
CA PRO A 136 2.77 -10.20 5.81
C PRO A 136 2.72 -11.67 6.23
N PHE A 137 3.46 -12.04 7.28
CA PHE A 137 3.54 -13.43 7.75
C PHE A 137 2.54 -13.76 8.86
N SER A 138 1.93 -12.75 9.46
CA SER A 138 1.04 -12.93 10.62
C SER A 138 -0.27 -12.14 10.55
N THR A 139 -0.45 -11.28 9.54
CA THR A 139 -1.71 -10.54 9.33
C THR A 139 -2.63 -11.28 8.37
N ALA A 140 -3.84 -11.57 8.80
CA ALA A 140 -4.89 -12.07 7.91
C ALA A 140 -5.70 -10.89 7.36
N ILE A 141 -5.36 -10.43 6.15
CA ILE A 141 -5.97 -9.22 5.58
C ILE A 141 -7.41 -9.44 5.10
N ASP A 142 -7.73 -10.60 4.53
CA ASP A 142 -9.06 -10.88 3.97
C ASP A 142 -10.18 -10.75 5.02
N PRO A 143 -10.10 -11.36 6.23
CA PRO A 143 -11.09 -11.15 7.29
C PRO A 143 -11.22 -9.69 7.74
N ILE A 144 -10.13 -8.90 7.70
CA ILE A 144 -10.19 -7.47 8.03
C ILE A 144 -11.00 -6.73 6.98
N ILE A 145 -10.71 -6.95 5.69
CA ILE A 145 -11.41 -6.29 4.58
C ILE A 145 -12.90 -6.65 4.63
N GLU A 146 -13.24 -7.93 4.83
CA GLU A 146 -14.63 -8.40 4.92
C GLU A 146 -15.36 -7.73 6.08
N ARG A 147 -14.75 -7.72 7.26
CA ARG A 147 -15.31 -7.09 8.44
C ARG A 147 -15.52 -5.58 8.25
N LEU A 148 -14.51 -4.85 7.81
CA LEU A 148 -14.60 -3.40 7.61
C LEU A 148 -15.60 -3.04 6.50
N SER A 149 -15.68 -3.85 5.44
CA SER A 149 -16.67 -3.65 4.37
C SER A 149 -18.12 -3.83 4.87
N THR A 150 -18.30 -4.69 5.88
CA THR A 150 -19.60 -4.95 6.51
C THR A 150 -19.95 -3.89 7.56
N ASP A 151 -19.02 -3.60 8.46
CA ASP A 151 -19.25 -2.75 9.62
C ASP A 151 -19.11 -1.25 9.31
N LEU A 152 -18.26 -0.90 8.32
CA LEU A 152 -17.96 0.48 7.90
C LEU A 152 -18.06 0.63 6.37
N PRO A 153 -19.22 0.43 5.75
CA PRO A 153 -19.36 0.48 4.29
C PRO A 153 -18.98 1.85 3.74
N GLY A 154 -18.10 1.86 2.73
CA GLY A 154 -17.64 3.11 2.08
C GLY A 154 -16.52 3.85 2.80
N VAL A 155 -16.08 3.41 3.97
CA VAL A 155 -14.91 3.96 4.65
C VAL A 155 -13.63 3.39 4.02
N PRO A 156 -12.69 4.24 3.58
CA PRO A 156 -11.45 3.75 2.98
C PRO A 156 -10.55 3.05 4.01
N LEU A 157 -10.06 1.85 3.64
CA LEU A 157 -8.95 1.18 4.30
C LEU A 157 -7.67 1.50 3.54
N ILE A 158 -6.72 2.16 4.21
CA ILE A 158 -5.48 2.65 3.62
C ILE A 158 -4.30 2.03 4.36
N GLY A 159 -3.35 1.48 3.62
CA GLY A 159 -2.17 0.89 4.24
C GLY A 159 -1.51 -0.16 3.38
N GLY A 160 -0.81 -1.09 4.02
CA GLY A 160 -0.09 -2.15 3.33
C GLY A 160 0.67 -3.05 4.28
N MET A 161 1.43 -3.99 3.71
CA MET A 161 2.25 -4.92 4.46
C MET A 161 3.68 -4.39 4.59
N ALA A 162 4.28 -4.61 5.76
CA ALA A 162 5.69 -4.35 5.99
C ALA A 162 6.54 -5.19 5.03
N SER A 163 7.54 -4.59 4.40
CA SER A 163 8.39 -5.22 3.38
C SER A 163 9.88 -5.26 3.76
N GLY A 164 10.24 -4.81 4.96
CA GLY A 164 11.64 -4.76 5.42
C GLY A 164 12.27 -6.11 5.75
N GLY A 165 11.48 -7.18 5.88
CA GLY A 165 11.93 -8.54 6.22
C GLY A 165 11.51 -9.56 5.18
N ARG A 166 12.23 -10.68 5.11
CA ARG A 166 11.99 -11.79 4.16
C ARG A 166 11.36 -13.03 4.78
N GLY A 167 11.16 -13.02 6.08
CA GLY A 167 10.61 -14.13 6.84
C GLY A 167 9.88 -13.71 8.10
N PRO A 168 9.17 -14.64 8.76
CA PRO A 168 8.47 -14.37 10.01
C PRO A 168 9.40 -13.78 11.08
N GLY A 169 8.95 -12.72 11.76
CA GLY A 169 9.69 -12.03 12.81
C GLY A 169 10.86 -11.15 12.31
N GLU A 170 10.99 -10.93 11.01
CA GLU A 170 12.00 -10.05 10.44
C GLU A 170 11.49 -8.63 10.18
N ASN A 171 10.18 -8.45 10.08
CA ASN A 171 9.57 -7.14 9.99
C ASN A 171 9.41 -6.48 11.37
N ALA A 172 9.19 -5.18 11.33
CA ALA A 172 8.81 -4.38 12.48
C ALA A 172 7.59 -3.54 12.15
N LEU A 173 6.66 -3.47 13.08
CA LEU A 173 5.57 -2.51 13.11
C LEU A 173 5.78 -1.60 14.31
N PHE A 174 5.32 -0.36 14.21
CA PHE A 174 5.47 0.63 15.27
C PHE A 174 4.12 1.23 15.64
N LEU A 175 3.82 1.29 16.95
CA LEU A 175 2.61 1.88 17.48
C LEU A 175 2.90 2.63 18.78
N ASN A 176 2.71 3.95 18.81
CA ASN A 176 2.81 4.81 19.99
C ASN A 176 4.08 4.57 20.84
N GLY A 177 5.24 4.48 20.19
CA GLY A 177 6.52 4.25 20.85
C GLY A 177 6.86 2.78 21.12
N ASN A 178 5.98 1.84 20.77
CA ASN A 178 6.24 0.42 20.92
C ASN A 178 6.62 -0.22 19.57
N HIS A 179 7.52 -1.19 19.64
CA HIS A 179 7.83 -2.12 18.57
C HIS A 179 6.91 -3.33 18.67
N VAL A 180 6.27 -3.69 17.56
CA VAL A 180 5.37 -4.84 17.43
C VAL A 180 5.91 -5.73 16.32
N GLY A 181 6.13 -7.00 16.58
CA GLY A 181 6.75 -7.95 15.63
C GLY A 181 5.76 -8.85 14.90
N PHE A 182 4.45 -8.69 15.08
CA PHE A 182 3.41 -9.56 14.49
C PHE A 182 2.06 -8.84 14.39
N GLY A 183 1.16 -9.41 13.60
CA GLY A 183 -0.19 -8.87 13.43
C GLY A 183 -0.21 -7.56 12.64
N GLY A 184 -1.17 -6.70 12.96
CA GLY A 184 -1.35 -5.42 12.28
C GLY A 184 -1.54 -4.26 13.26
N VAL A 185 -0.89 -3.13 13.00
CA VAL A 185 -1.10 -1.89 13.77
C VAL A 185 -1.89 -0.89 12.93
N GLY A 186 -2.82 -0.18 13.54
CA GLY A 186 -3.66 0.75 12.80
C GLY A 186 -4.20 1.89 13.63
N VAL A 187 -4.91 2.79 12.95
CA VAL A 187 -5.67 3.87 13.56
C VAL A 187 -6.96 4.11 12.78
N MET A 188 -8.07 4.22 13.47
CA MET A 188 -9.31 4.74 12.91
C MET A 188 -9.36 6.25 13.15
N VAL A 189 -9.67 7.00 12.10
CA VAL A 189 -9.84 8.46 12.16
C VAL A 189 -11.32 8.76 12.19
N GLN A 190 -11.79 9.28 13.30
CA GLN A 190 -13.18 9.70 13.50
C GLN A 190 -13.28 11.22 13.52
N GLY A 191 -14.19 11.80 12.75
CA GLY A 191 -14.31 13.25 12.63
C GLY A 191 -13.11 13.92 11.96
N GLY A 192 -13.01 15.23 12.12
CA GLY A 192 -11.93 16.03 11.57
C GLY A 192 -12.01 16.19 10.05
N PRO A 193 -10.87 16.29 9.35
CA PRO A 193 -10.84 16.55 7.93
C PRO A 193 -11.33 15.36 7.10
N GLN A 194 -11.90 15.67 5.92
CA GLN A 194 -12.19 14.65 4.92
C GLN A 194 -10.91 14.00 4.44
N ILE A 195 -10.91 12.66 4.34
CA ILE A 195 -9.80 11.87 3.82
C ILE A 195 -10.26 11.23 2.52
N GLU A 196 -9.54 11.49 1.44
CA GLU A 196 -9.76 10.89 0.14
C GLU A 196 -8.59 9.97 -0.18
N SER A 197 -8.88 8.83 -0.80
CA SER A 197 -7.86 7.90 -1.26
C SER A 197 -7.76 7.93 -2.79
N VAL A 198 -6.54 7.94 -3.29
CA VAL A 198 -6.23 7.79 -4.71
C VAL A 198 -5.44 6.52 -4.88
N VAL A 199 -5.96 5.58 -5.67
CA VAL A 199 -5.31 4.29 -5.93
C VAL A 199 -4.86 4.27 -7.38
N SER A 200 -3.55 4.22 -7.61
CA SER A 200 -2.94 3.98 -8.92
C SER A 200 -2.24 2.63 -8.90
N GLN A 201 -2.60 1.76 -9.82
CA GLN A 201 -2.03 0.41 -9.89
C GLN A 201 -0.79 0.36 -10.78
N GLY A 202 -0.55 1.40 -11.59
CA GLY A 202 0.62 1.53 -12.42
C GLY A 202 0.74 0.47 -13.53
N CYS A 203 -0.35 -0.20 -13.83
CA CYS A 203 -0.40 -1.29 -14.79
C CYS A 203 -1.30 -0.95 -15.97
N ARG A 204 -0.92 -1.39 -17.16
CA ARG A 204 -1.79 -1.27 -18.33
C ARG A 204 -2.14 -2.63 -18.91
N PRO A 205 -3.36 -2.76 -19.45
CA PRO A 205 -3.81 -4.00 -20.05
C PRO A 205 -3.05 -4.31 -21.34
N ILE A 206 -2.81 -5.60 -21.59
CA ILE A 206 -2.32 -6.16 -22.85
C ILE A 206 -3.29 -7.21 -23.36
N GLY A 207 -3.27 -7.46 -24.67
CA GLY A 207 -4.18 -8.42 -25.30
C GLY A 207 -5.67 -8.05 -25.12
N HIS A 208 -6.49 -9.06 -24.92
CA HIS A 208 -7.95 -8.94 -24.77
C HIS A 208 -8.44 -9.61 -23.49
N ASN A 209 -9.71 -9.42 -23.16
CA ASN A 209 -10.34 -10.02 -21.99
C ASN A 209 -10.57 -11.52 -22.18
N PHE A 210 -10.47 -12.28 -21.10
CA PHE A 210 -10.80 -13.70 -21.04
C PHE A 210 -11.78 -13.97 -19.92
N ILE A 211 -12.56 -15.05 -20.09
CA ILE A 211 -13.35 -15.62 -19.00
C ILE A 211 -12.56 -16.76 -18.38
N VAL A 212 -12.47 -16.78 -17.06
CA VAL A 212 -11.91 -17.90 -16.31
C VAL A 212 -12.85 -19.10 -16.44
N THR A 213 -12.39 -20.16 -17.10
CA THR A 213 -13.19 -21.38 -17.31
C THR A 213 -12.84 -22.50 -16.34
N LYS A 214 -11.64 -22.45 -15.73
CA LYS A 214 -11.22 -23.37 -14.69
C LYS A 214 -10.23 -22.71 -13.73
N ALA A 215 -10.50 -22.80 -12.43
CA ALA A 215 -9.65 -22.25 -11.37
C ALA A 215 -9.84 -23.02 -10.06
N GLU A 216 -8.82 -22.93 -9.19
CA GLU A 216 -8.83 -23.46 -7.83
C GLU A 216 -8.04 -22.49 -6.93
N ASP A 217 -8.69 -21.93 -5.92
CA ASP A 217 -8.14 -20.90 -5.05
C ASP A 217 -7.50 -19.72 -5.81
N ASN A 218 -6.18 -19.64 -5.82
CA ASN A 218 -5.40 -18.63 -6.53
C ASN A 218 -4.76 -19.15 -7.83
N LEU A 219 -5.11 -20.36 -8.26
CA LEU A 219 -4.58 -21.01 -9.44
C LEU A 219 -5.54 -20.87 -10.62
N VAL A 220 -5.19 -20.10 -11.62
CA VAL A 220 -5.92 -19.97 -12.88
C VAL A 220 -5.46 -21.07 -13.81
N GLN A 221 -6.31 -22.06 -14.02
CA GLN A 221 -5.99 -23.23 -14.85
C GLN A 221 -6.30 -22.97 -16.32
N GLU A 222 -7.52 -22.48 -16.63
CA GLU A 222 -7.95 -22.25 -18.01
C GLU A 222 -8.65 -20.90 -18.19
N LEU A 223 -8.33 -20.27 -19.30
CA LEU A 223 -8.93 -19.03 -19.79
C LEU A 223 -9.57 -19.28 -21.15
N GLY A 224 -10.93 -19.19 -21.23
CA GLY A 224 -11.66 -19.47 -22.46
C GLY A 224 -11.38 -20.88 -23.01
N GLY A 225 -11.31 -21.90 -22.13
CA GLY A 225 -11.14 -23.31 -22.49
C GLY A 225 -9.71 -23.73 -22.89
N LYS A 226 -8.67 -22.88 -22.66
CA LYS A 226 -7.27 -23.22 -22.89
C LYS A 226 -6.43 -22.91 -21.65
N PRO A 227 -5.29 -23.58 -21.46
CA PRO A 227 -4.36 -23.28 -20.37
C PRO A 227 -4.02 -21.78 -20.29
N ALA A 228 -3.99 -21.23 -19.07
CA ALA A 228 -3.76 -19.79 -18.88
C ALA A 228 -2.43 -19.32 -19.46
N MET A 229 -1.37 -20.14 -19.36
CA MET A 229 -0.06 -19.84 -19.93
C MET A 229 -0.06 -19.86 -21.47
N GLU A 230 -0.86 -20.75 -22.10
CA GLU A 230 -1.02 -20.78 -23.56
C GLU A 230 -1.65 -19.46 -24.05
N ARG A 231 -2.65 -18.94 -23.32
CA ARG A 231 -3.27 -17.63 -23.63
C ARG A 231 -2.28 -16.48 -23.51
N LEU A 232 -1.42 -16.50 -22.50
CA LEU A 232 -0.37 -15.49 -22.37
C LEU A 232 0.63 -15.58 -23.52
N GLN A 233 1.01 -16.79 -23.94
CA GLN A 233 1.92 -16.99 -25.07
C GLN A 233 1.29 -16.54 -26.40
N GLU A 234 0.00 -16.79 -26.64
CA GLU A 234 -0.73 -16.29 -27.81
C GLU A 234 -0.66 -14.75 -27.88
N ILE A 235 -0.92 -14.06 -26.74
CA ILE A 235 -0.80 -12.60 -26.67
C ILE A 235 0.64 -12.15 -26.89
N PHE A 236 1.60 -12.78 -26.26
CA PHE A 236 3.00 -12.39 -26.28
C PHE A 236 3.57 -12.29 -27.70
N VAL A 237 3.20 -13.20 -28.60
CA VAL A 237 3.68 -13.22 -30.00
C VAL A 237 3.26 -11.96 -30.77
N ASP A 238 2.08 -11.44 -30.46
CA ASP A 238 1.50 -10.27 -31.16
C ASP A 238 1.89 -8.93 -30.51
N LEU A 239 2.59 -8.95 -29.36
CA LEU A 239 3.00 -7.73 -28.67
C LEU A 239 4.18 -7.04 -29.34
N PRO A 240 4.24 -5.68 -29.28
CA PRO A 240 5.48 -4.95 -29.59
C PRO A 240 6.65 -5.40 -28.70
N GLU A 241 7.87 -5.28 -29.19
CA GLU A 241 9.11 -5.72 -28.51
C GLU A 241 9.21 -5.18 -27.07
N ARG A 242 8.94 -3.89 -26.88
CA ARG A 242 8.89 -3.25 -25.55
C ARG A 242 7.93 -3.96 -24.59
N ASP A 243 6.77 -4.37 -25.08
CA ASP A 243 5.75 -5.01 -24.25
C ASP A 243 6.11 -6.45 -23.94
N GLN A 244 6.79 -7.12 -24.87
CA GLN A 244 7.37 -8.44 -24.64
C GLN A 244 8.43 -8.40 -23.52
N GLU A 245 9.29 -7.36 -23.49
CA GLU A 245 10.25 -7.14 -22.41
C GLU A 245 9.55 -6.97 -21.06
N LEU A 246 8.48 -6.16 -20.99
CA LEU A 246 7.71 -5.96 -19.76
C LEU A 246 7.04 -7.26 -19.28
N VAL A 247 6.49 -8.07 -20.19
CA VAL A 247 5.94 -9.40 -19.85
C VAL A 247 7.01 -10.33 -19.29
N GLN A 248 8.22 -10.30 -19.84
CA GLN A 248 9.34 -11.11 -19.34
C GLN A 248 9.83 -10.70 -17.97
N GLN A 249 9.70 -9.42 -17.62
CA GLN A 249 10.02 -8.91 -16.26
C GLN A 249 9.02 -9.37 -15.22
N GLY A 250 7.74 -9.54 -15.59
CA GLY A 250 6.69 -10.06 -14.73
C GLY A 250 5.30 -9.67 -15.21
N PRO A 251 4.53 -10.62 -15.75
CA PRO A 251 3.16 -10.36 -16.12
C PRO A 251 2.26 -10.27 -14.88
N HIS A 252 1.18 -9.53 -15.02
CA HIS A 252 0.13 -9.39 -14.02
C HIS A 252 -1.18 -9.87 -14.60
N LEU A 253 -2.10 -10.32 -13.76
CA LEU A 253 -3.47 -10.65 -14.15
C LEU A 253 -4.43 -9.70 -13.44
N GLY A 254 -5.17 -8.92 -14.21
CA GLY A 254 -6.25 -8.07 -13.70
C GLY A 254 -7.55 -8.84 -13.67
N ILE A 255 -8.25 -8.80 -12.54
CA ILE A 255 -9.59 -9.37 -12.35
C ILE A 255 -10.59 -8.22 -12.37
N VAL A 256 -11.61 -8.30 -13.19
CA VAL A 256 -12.65 -7.26 -13.26
C VAL A 256 -13.36 -7.15 -11.91
N MET A 257 -13.47 -5.92 -11.39
CA MET A 257 -14.13 -5.65 -10.11
C MET A 257 -15.65 -5.60 -10.23
N ASN A 258 -16.17 -5.21 -11.38
CA ASN A 258 -17.61 -5.12 -11.65
C ASN A 258 -17.97 -5.74 -13.00
N GLU A 259 -18.51 -6.96 -12.99
CA GLU A 259 -18.88 -7.73 -14.19
C GLU A 259 -20.13 -7.19 -14.93
N TYR A 260 -20.82 -6.21 -14.36
CA TYR A 260 -22.04 -5.63 -14.96
C TYR A 260 -21.75 -4.50 -15.97
N GLN A 261 -20.47 -4.22 -16.23
CA GLN A 261 -20.06 -3.22 -17.23
C GLN A 261 -19.93 -3.87 -18.61
N GLU A 262 -20.31 -3.15 -19.66
CA GLU A 262 -20.15 -3.60 -21.05
C GLU A 262 -18.71 -3.40 -21.56
N THR A 263 -18.00 -2.42 -21.02
CA THR A 263 -16.62 -2.07 -21.38
C THR A 263 -15.80 -1.85 -20.12
N PHE A 264 -14.54 -2.26 -20.15
CA PHE A 264 -13.62 -2.14 -19.04
C PHE A 264 -12.48 -1.18 -19.38
N GLU A 265 -12.24 -0.21 -18.51
CA GLU A 265 -11.15 0.76 -18.61
C GLU A 265 -10.01 0.44 -17.60
N PRO A 266 -8.82 1.07 -17.75
CA PRO A 266 -7.80 1.03 -16.71
C PRO A 266 -8.39 1.53 -15.38
N GLY A 267 -8.24 0.73 -14.31
CA GLY A 267 -8.87 1.03 -13.01
C GLY A 267 -10.09 0.15 -12.68
N ASP A 268 -10.71 -0.51 -13.67
CA ASP A 268 -11.79 -1.46 -13.42
C ASP A 268 -11.30 -2.86 -13.03
N PHE A 269 -9.98 -3.04 -13.00
CA PHE A 269 -9.34 -4.31 -12.69
C PHE A 269 -8.62 -4.28 -11.35
N LEU A 270 -8.79 -5.30 -10.55
CA LEU A 270 -7.93 -5.61 -9.42
C LEU A 270 -6.70 -6.34 -9.95
N ILE A 271 -5.54 -5.69 -9.90
CA ILE A 271 -4.30 -6.23 -10.46
C ILE A 271 -3.64 -7.18 -9.45
N SER A 272 -3.28 -8.36 -9.92
CA SER A 272 -2.58 -9.39 -9.15
C SER A 272 -1.27 -9.77 -9.82
N ASN A 273 -0.22 -9.92 -9.02
CA ASN A 273 1.04 -10.44 -9.52
C ASN A 273 0.88 -11.91 -9.92
N VAL A 274 1.53 -12.32 -10.99
CA VAL A 274 1.76 -13.74 -11.29
C VAL A 274 2.90 -14.23 -10.40
N VAL A 275 2.59 -15.09 -9.44
CA VAL A 275 3.55 -15.59 -8.44
C VAL A 275 4.18 -16.92 -8.83
N GLY A 276 3.63 -17.60 -9.83
CA GLY A 276 4.16 -18.86 -10.32
C GLY A 276 3.44 -19.39 -11.55
N VAL A 277 4.07 -20.33 -12.22
CA VAL A 277 3.50 -21.05 -13.37
C VAL A 277 3.78 -22.54 -13.20
N ASP A 278 2.75 -23.36 -13.29
CA ASP A 278 2.89 -24.81 -13.40
C ASP A 278 3.18 -25.18 -14.86
N LYS A 279 4.39 -25.66 -15.12
CA LYS A 279 4.84 -25.97 -16.47
C LYS A 279 4.16 -27.21 -17.08
N GLU A 280 3.61 -28.10 -16.27
CA GLU A 280 2.96 -29.32 -16.76
C GLU A 280 1.53 -29.03 -17.21
N SER A 281 0.75 -28.33 -16.40
CA SER A 281 -0.63 -27.99 -16.71
C SER A 281 -0.79 -26.67 -17.47
N GLY A 282 0.21 -25.79 -17.44
CA GLY A 282 0.13 -24.42 -17.96
C GLY A 282 -0.76 -23.51 -17.09
N ALA A 283 -1.02 -23.90 -15.85
CA ALA A 283 -1.76 -23.08 -14.90
C ALA A 283 -0.89 -21.95 -14.35
N VAL A 284 -1.52 -20.81 -14.05
CA VAL A 284 -0.88 -19.59 -13.54
C VAL A 284 -1.37 -19.30 -12.13
N ALA A 285 -0.45 -19.24 -11.16
CA ALA A 285 -0.76 -18.83 -9.80
C ALA A 285 -0.65 -17.30 -9.67
N ILE A 286 -1.63 -16.68 -9.03
CA ILE A 286 -1.69 -15.23 -8.81
C ILE A 286 -1.78 -14.90 -7.33
N GLY A 287 -1.56 -13.63 -6.96
CA GLY A 287 -1.60 -13.17 -5.56
C GLY A 287 -2.98 -13.14 -4.92
N ASN A 288 -4.05 -13.24 -5.72
CA ASN A 288 -5.44 -13.16 -5.26
C ASN A 288 -6.22 -14.45 -5.58
N ARG A 289 -7.33 -14.67 -4.86
CA ARG A 289 -8.27 -15.74 -5.20
C ARG A 289 -9.01 -15.41 -6.50
N VAL A 290 -9.25 -16.44 -7.30
CA VAL A 290 -9.96 -16.33 -8.57
C VAL A 290 -11.09 -17.37 -8.63
N ARG A 291 -12.18 -17.02 -9.34
CA ARG A 291 -13.36 -17.88 -9.49
C ARG A 291 -13.68 -18.09 -10.95
N VAL A 292 -14.20 -19.26 -11.26
CA VAL A 292 -14.76 -19.54 -12.59
C VAL A 292 -15.88 -18.55 -12.90
N GLY A 293 -15.89 -18.04 -14.13
CA GLY A 293 -16.85 -17.04 -14.61
C GLY A 293 -16.38 -15.60 -14.51
N GLN A 294 -15.31 -15.31 -13.78
CA GLN A 294 -14.75 -13.97 -13.72
C GLN A 294 -14.08 -13.58 -15.04
N THR A 295 -14.20 -12.29 -15.38
CA THR A 295 -13.48 -11.69 -16.49
C THR A 295 -12.10 -11.23 -16.02
N VAL A 296 -11.07 -11.62 -16.77
CA VAL A 296 -9.68 -11.28 -16.48
C VAL A 296 -8.97 -10.75 -17.73
N ARG A 297 -7.90 -10.00 -17.53
CA ARG A 297 -7.02 -9.53 -18.59
C ARG A 297 -5.58 -9.49 -18.10
N PHE A 298 -4.64 -9.82 -19.01
CA PHE A 298 -3.23 -9.66 -18.69
C PHE A 298 -2.83 -8.18 -18.70
N HIS A 299 -1.90 -7.85 -17.81
CA HIS A 299 -1.38 -6.50 -17.64
C HIS A 299 0.14 -6.54 -17.56
N VAL A 300 0.76 -5.42 -17.85
CA VAL A 300 2.18 -5.17 -17.62
C VAL A 300 2.34 -3.91 -16.79
N ARG A 301 3.35 -3.89 -15.90
CA ARG A 301 3.73 -2.69 -15.17
C ARG A 301 4.56 -1.81 -16.10
N ASP A 302 4.18 -0.55 -16.22
CA ASP A 302 4.81 0.42 -17.12
C ASP A 302 4.95 1.76 -16.39
N ALA A 303 6.18 2.15 -16.10
CA ALA A 303 6.48 3.39 -15.37
C ALA A 303 5.86 4.64 -16.00
N GLN A 304 5.80 4.73 -17.34
CA GLN A 304 5.17 5.88 -18.01
C GLN A 304 3.66 5.90 -17.81
N THR A 305 3.03 4.72 -17.85
CA THR A 305 1.59 4.58 -17.59
C THR A 305 1.29 4.88 -16.12
N ALA A 306 2.08 4.37 -15.19
CA ALA A 306 1.96 4.64 -13.76
C ALA A 306 2.02 6.15 -13.46
N HIS A 307 3.01 6.84 -14.04
CA HIS A 307 3.14 8.29 -13.87
C HIS A 307 1.93 9.06 -14.41
N LYS A 308 1.47 8.73 -15.63
CA LYS A 308 0.30 9.39 -16.25
C LYS A 308 -1.00 9.12 -15.47
N GLU A 309 -1.21 7.88 -15.05
CA GLU A 309 -2.38 7.48 -14.27
C GLU A 309 -2.43 8.22 -12.94
N LEU A 310 -1.35 8.16 -12.17
CA LEU A 310 -1.26 8.86 -10.88
C LEU A 310 -1.49 10.36 -11.04
N HIS A 311 -0.84 10.99 -12.02
CA HIS A 311 -1.01 12.42 -12.29
C HIS A 311 -2.46 12.76 -12.64
N ALA A 312 -3.12 11.97 -13.49
CA ALA A 312 -4.51 12.18 -13.86
C ALA A 312 -5.47 12.02 -12.66
N LEU A 313 -5.25 11.00 -11.86
CA LEU A 313 -6.05 10.72 -10.65
C LEU A 313 -5.91 11.85 -9.61
N LEU A 314 -4.68 12.30 -9.35
CA LEU A 314 -4.41 13.40 -8.44
C LEU A 314 -5.03 14.72 -8.94
N THR A 315 -4.92 15.02 -10.25
CA THR A 315 -5.53 16.21 -10.84
C THR A 315 -7.05 16.19 -10.67
N ARG A 316 -7.70 15.05 -10.95
CA ARG A 316 -9.15 14.89 -10.79
C ARG A 316 -9.59 15.04 -9.33
N SER A 317 -8.84 14.47 -8.38
CA SER A 317 -9.12 14.60 -6.93
C SER A 317 -9.09 16.08 -6.53
N VAL A 318 -8.09 16.83 -6.99
CA VAL A 318 -7.97 18.28 -6.73
C VAL A 318 -9.12 19.08 -7.32
N GLU A 319 -9.48 18.82 -8.59
CA GLU A 319 -10.57 19.52 -9.29
C GLU A 319 -11.95 19.28 -8.64
N ASN A 320 -12.16 18.08 -8.10
CA ASN A 320 -13.41 17.70 -7.44
C ASN A 320 -13.52 18.20 -5.99
N SER A 321 -12.42 18.64 -5.39
CA SER A 321 -12.39 19.12 -4.01
C SER A 321 -12.88 20.57 -3.92
N THR A 322 -13.88 20.84 -3.05
CA THR A 322 -14.41 22.19 -2.83
C THR A 322 -14.45 22.54 -1.34
N PRO A 323 -13.71 23.52 -0.81
CA PRO A 323 -12.69 24.34 -1.45
C PRO A 323 -11.46 23.53 -1.84
N PRO A 324 -10.62 23.99 -2.82
CA PRO A 324 -9.45 23.25 -3.25
C PRO A 324 -8.56 22.97 -2.03
N PRO A 325 -8.22 21.72 -1.76
CA PRO A 325 -7.38 21.40 -0.64
C PRO A 325 -6.02 22.04 -0.86
N GLU A 326 -5.41 22.55 0.20
CA GLU A 326 -3.97 22.64 0.19
C GLU A 326 -3.46 21.19 0.05
N GLN A 327 -2.87 20.89 -1.12
CA GLN A 327 -2.53 19.54 -1.55
C GLN A 327 -1.57 18.87 -0.58
N ARG A 328 -1.95 17.72 -0.02
CA ARG A 328 -1.21 17.06 1.06
C ARG A 328 -1.38 15.57 0.95
N TYR A 329 -0.38 14.90 0.39
CA TYR A 329 -0.39 13.47 0.20
C TYR A 329 0.54 12.76 1.18
N CYS A 330 0.05 11.71 1.82
CA CYS A 330 0.86 10.70 2.46
C CYS A 330 0.89 9.50 1.52
N SER A 331 2.04 9.18 0.93
CA SER A 331 2.19 7.97 0.14
C SER A 331 2.75 6.86 1.02
N ALA A 332 1.99 5.79 1.20
CA ALA A 332 2.54 4.52 1.63
C ALA A 332 2.95 3.76 0.36
N ALA A 333 4.25 3.70 0.07
CA ALA A 333 4.75 2.82 -0.97
C ALA A 333 4.70 1.39 -0.45
N THR A 334 3.75 0.59 -0.94
CA THR A 334 3.79 -0.85 -0.75
C THR A 334 4.63 -1.44 -1.87
N ASP A 335 5.71 -2.11 -1.49
CA ASP A 335 6.64 -2.72 -2.44
C ASP A 335 6.09 -4.06 -2.96
N GLU A 336 5.54 -4.05 -4.16
CA GLU A 336 5.35 -5.26 -4.98
C GLU A 336 6.25 -5.27 -6.23
N ALA A 337 7.18 -4.31 -6.34
CA ALA A 337 8.04 -4.16 -7.50
C ALA A 337 9.38 -4.86 -7.31
N ARG A 338 9.41 -6.20 -7.18
CA ARG A 338 10.66 -6.93 -7.39
C ARG A 338 10.93 -7.04 -8.89
N GLY A 339 11.88 -6.29 -9.39
CA GLY A 339 12.51 -6.53 -10.68
C GLY A 339 12.74 -5.35 -11.62
N TYR A 340 12.61 -4.13 -11.21
CA TYR A 340 12.91 -3.01 -12.09
C TYR A 340 13.84 -2.00 -11.42
N SER A 341 15.08 -1.92 -11.92
CA SER A 341 15.98 -0.79 -11.72
C SER A 341 15.80 0.14 -12.92
N PRO A 342 15.09 1.28 -12.80
CA PRO A 342 15.10 2.27 -13.87
C PRO A 342 16.45 2.97 -13.85
N GLU A 343 17.12 2.99 -14.99
CA GLU A 343 18.19 3.95 -15.23
C GLU A 343 17.66 5.35 -14.88
N ARG A 344 18.41 6.05 -14.06
CA ARG A 344 18.10 7.39 -13.54
C ARG A 344 17.76 8.35 -14.67
N THR A 345 16.49 8.64 -14.86
CA THR A 345 16.06 9.87 -15.54
C THR A 345 15.51 10.81 -14.48
N THR A 346 16.42 11.57 -13.90
CA THR A 346 16.10 12.74 -13.09
C THR A 346 15.45 13.79 -13.98
N THR A 347 14.14 13.94 -13.88
CA THR A 347 13.47 15.17 -14.30
C THR A 347 12.62 15.66 -13.14
N PRO A 348 13.00 16.74 -12.47
CA PRO A 348 12.22 17.26 -11.34
C PRO A 348 10.94 17.89 -11.85
N ALA A 349 9.79 17.39 -11.40
CA ALA A 349 8.55 18.12 -11.51
C ALA A 349 8.58 19.30 -10.54
N ARG A 350 8.97 20.47 -11.01
CA ARG A 350 8.85 21.73 -10.26
C ARG A 350 7.39 22.09 -10.12
N PHE A 351 6.82 21.94 -8.95
CA PHE A 351 5.62 22.66 -8.58
C PHE A 351 6.00 24.08 -8.17
N LYS A 352 5.65 25.06 -9.00
CA LYS A 352 5.72 26.47 -8.64
C LYS A 352 4.58 26.79 -7.68
N SER A 353 4.94 27.30 -6.52
CA SER A 353 4.05 28.11 -5.69
C SER A 353 3.94 29.49 -6.32
N ASP A 354 2.76 29.88 -6.67
CA ASP A 354 2.33 31.28 -6.75
C ASP A 354 1.28 31.51 -5.68
#